data_f272c307e08403d03bb1788d75c61a67
#
_entry.id   f272c307e08403d03bb1788d75c61a67
#
_cell.length_a   1.000
_cell.length_b   1.000
_cell.length_c   1.000
_cell.angle_alpha   90.00
_cell.angle_beta   90.00
_cell.angle_gamma   90.00
#
_symmetry.space_group_name_H-M   'P 1'
#
loop_
_entity.id
_entity.type
_entity.pdbx_description
1 polymer ?
#
loop_
_entity_poly.entity_id
_entity_poly.type
_entity_poly.pdbx_seq_one_letter_code
_entity_poly.pdbx_strand_id
1 'polypeptide(L)'
;LDAVASRCADPAIADDLKYVLATANAMAAGRYQVAYCPSLVRGQGYYTGMVFEITCPQFSGAVAGGGRYDNMVGKFLGVQVPAVGFSIGFERVCGILLEQGYQIPGAKQKIALLYGKDADFTAVLSRAAALRETYNVTVLPQGKKLGKQLGQLEAAGFAGAAFMDKDEVKIF
;
A
#
# COMPACT_ATOMS: atom_id res chain seq x y z
N LEU A 1 -23.82 -20.21 -10.08
CA LEU A 1 -24.73 -19.07 -10.14
C LEU A 1 -26.11 -19.49 -10.63
N ASP A 2 -26.21 -20.30 -11.69
CA ASP A 2 -27.51 -20.67 -12.30
C ASP A 2 -28.46 -21.37 -11.33
N ALA A 3 -27.97 -22.24 -10.46
CA ALA A 3 -28.78 -22.89 -9.41
C ALA A 3 -29.35 -21.91 -8.36
N VAL A 4 -28.71 -20.73 -8.20
CA VAL A 4 -29.20 -19.67 -7.31
C VAL A 4 -30.09 -18.70 -8.08
N ALA A 5 -29.76 -18.42 -9.33
CA ALA A 5 -30.56 -17.58 -10.22
C ALA A 5 -32.01 -18.08 -10.36
N SER A 6 -32.19 -19.41 -10.48
CA SER A 6 -33.51 -20.03 -10.53
C SER A 6 -34.38 -19.87 -9.26
N ARG A 7 -33.77 -19.43 -8.17
CA ARG A 7 -34.43 -19.17 -6.87
C ARG A 7 -34.57 -17.69 -6.55
N CYS A 8 -34.01 -16.80 -7.37
CA CYS A 8 -34.17 -15.36 -7.19
C CYS A 8 -35.64 -14.96 -7.45
N ALA A 9 -36.19 -14.16 -6.54
CA ALA A 9 -37.52 -13.59 -6.72
C ALA A 9 -37.56 -12.60 -7.91
N ASP A 10 -36.45 -11.95 -8.20
CA ASP A 10 -36.25 -11.07 -9.34
C ASP A 10 -35.11 -11.60 -10.23
N PRO A 11 -35.43 -12.12 -11.43
CA PRO A 11 -34.43 -12.62 -12.38
C PRO A 11 -33.41 -11.55 -12.83
N ALA A 12 -33.79 -10.27 -12.87
CA ALA A 12 -32.91 -9.19 -13.31
C ALA A 12 -31.67 -9.07 -12.42
N ILE A 13 -31.80 -9.34 -11.12
CA ILE A 13 -30.66 -9.34 -10.18
C ILE A 13 -29.61 -10.38 -10.57
N ALA A 14 -30.07 -11.56 -10.98
CA ALA A 14 -29.17 -12.64 -11.41
C ALA A 14 -28.48 -12.32 -12.74
N ASP A 15 -29.18 -11.69 -13.66
CA ASP A 15 -28.65 -11.30 -14.97
C ASP A 15 -27.64 -10.16 -14.83
N ASP A 16 -27.90 -9.16 -13.99
CA ASP A 16 -26.96 -8.10 -13.64
C ASP A 16 -25.68 -8.68 -13.04
N LEU A 17 -25.80 -9.63 -12.13
CA LEU A 17 -24.64 -10.28 -11.49
C LEU A 17 -23.83 -11.08 -12.53
N LYS A 18 -24.48 -11.83 -13.42
CA LYS A 18 -23.83 -12.55 -14.53
C LYS A 18 -23.07 -11.59 -15.43
N TYR A 19 -23.70 -10.47 -15.79
CA TYR A 19 -23.08 -9.44 -16.62
C TYR A 19 -21.83 -8.86 -15.98
N VAL A 20 -21.89 -8.48 -14.71
CA VAL A 20 -20.74 -7.95 -13.96
C VAL A 20 -19.62 -8.97 -13.88
N LEU A 21 -19.92 -10.25 -13.56
CA LEU A 21 -18.91 -11.31 -13.49
C LEU A 21 -18.24 -11.54 -14.84
N ALA A 22 -19.00 -11.60 -15.92
CA ALA A 22 -18.46 -11.80 -17.26
C ALA A 22 -17.56 -10.63 -17.68
N THR A 23 -18.04 -9.40 -17.47
CA THR A 23 -17.30 -8.18 -17.82
C THR A 23 -16.01 -8.06 -17.02
N ALA A 24 -16.07 -8.26 -15.71
CA ALA A 24 -14.90 -8.16 -14.86
C ALA A 24 -13.84 -9.23 -15.18
N ASN A 25 -14.24 -10.47 -15.48
CA ASN A 25 -13.33 -11.51 -15.94
C ASN A 25 -12.73 -11.23 -17.33
N ALA A 26 -13.50 -10.66 -18.24
CA ALA A 26 -12.97 -10.24 -19.54
C ALA A 26 -11.91 -9.13 -19.38
N MET A 27 -12.16 -8.14 -18.52
CA MET A 27 -11.19 -7.07 -18.21
C MET A 27 -9.97 -7.55 -17.43
N ALA A 28 -10.11 -8.64 -16.69
CA ALA A 28 -9.00 -9.23 -15.93
C ALA A 28 -7.85 -9.69 -16.83
N ALA A 29 -8.14 -10.12 -18.06
CA ALA A 29 -7.16 -10.62 -19.03
C ALA A 29 -6.21 -11.68 -18.41
N GLY A 30 -6.74 -12.55 -17.56
CA GLY A 30 -6.00 -13.62 -16.88
C GLY A 30 -5.20 -13.18 -15.63
N ARG A 31 -5.19 -11.90 -15.27
CA ARG A 31 -4.44 -11.39 -14.11
C ARG A 31 -5.09 -11.72 -12.76
N TYR A 32 -6.40 -11.87 -12.75
CA TYR A 32 -7.21 -12.26 -11.60
C TYR A 32 -8.48 -12.96 -12.06
N GLN A 33 -9.18 -13.58 -11.15
CA GLN A 33 -10.46 -14.24 -11.40
C GLN A 33 -11.54 -13.66 -10.50
N VAL A 34 -12.72 -13.39 -11.07
CA VAL A 34 -13.90 -13.00 -10.32
C VAL A 34 -14.89 -14.16 -10.32
N ALA A 35 -15.29 -14.59 -9.14
CA ALA A 35 -16.20 -15.71 -8.95
C ALA A 35 -17.38 -15.32 -8.04
N TYR A 36 -18.52 -15.94 -8.26
CA TYR A 36 -19.66 -15.81 -7.37
C TYR A 36 -19.42 -16.58 -6.08
N CYS A 37 -19.61 -15.91 -4.95
CA CYS A 37 -19.52 -16.51 -3.61
C CYS A 37 -20.84 -16.30 -2.86
N PRO A 38 -21.70 -17.33 -2.74
CA PRO A 38 -23.01 -17.19 -2.11
C PRO A 38 -22.95 -16.97 -0.60
N SER A 39 -21.84 -17.30 0.04
CA SER A 39 -21.62 -17.12 1.47
C SER A 39 -20.97 -15.78 1.84
N LEU A 40 -20.68 -14.93 0.85
CA LEU A 40 -20.07 -13.65 1.12
C LEU A 40 -21.06 -12.72 1.82
N VAL A 41 -20.71 -12.31 3.04
CA VAL A 41 -21.45 -11.34 3.84
C VAL A 41 -20.52 -10.25 4.31
N ARG A 42 -20.97 -9.01 4.22
CA ARG A 42 -20.26 -7.84 4.75
C ARG A 42 -21.04 -7.28 5.94
N GLY A 43 -20.32 -6.94 7.02
CA GLY A 43 -20.92 -6.48 8.27
C GLY A 43 -21.52 -5.07 8.24
N GLN A 44 -21.48 -4.36 7.10
CA GLN A 44 -21.97 -3.00 6.95
C GLN A 44 -23.40 -3.02 6.41
N GLY A 45 -24.36 -2.49 7.18
CA GLY A 45 -25.78 -2.49 6.84
C GLY A 45 -26.24 -1.47 5.81
N TYR A 46 -25.33 -0.74 5.16
CA TYR A 46 -25.68 0.29 4.18
C TYR A 46 -25.65 -0.19 2.72
N TYR A 47 -25.21 -1.39 2.45
CA TYR A 47 -25.19 -1.93 1.08
C TYR A 47 -26.61 -2.18 0.56
N THR A 48 -26.84 -1.80 -0.70
CA THR A 48 -28.14 -1.91 -1.38
C THR A 48 -28.09 -2.88 -2.58
N GLY A 49 -26.94 -3.47 -2.86
CA GLY A 49 -26.74 -4.34 -4.00
C GLY A 49 -25.54 -5.26 -3.81
N MET A 50 -24.85 -5.56 -4.90
CA MET A 50 -23.68 -6.45 -4.88
C MET A 50 -22.64 -6.00 -3.89
N VAL A 51 -22.06 -6.96 -3.17
CA VAL A 51 -20.87 -6.82 -2.34
C VAL A 51 -19.75 -7.67 -2.90
N PHE A 52 -18.50 -7.28 -2.66
CA PHE A 52 -17.33 -8.03 -3.12
C PHE A 52 -16.19 -7.99 -2.10
N GLU A 53 -15.34 -8.97 -2.19
CA GLU A 53 -14.06 -9.03 -1.49
C GLU A 53 -12.94 -9.39 -2.47
N ILE A 54 -11.74 -8.91 -2.16
CA ILE A 54 -10.51 -9.25 -2.87
C ILE A 54 -9.65 -10.06 -1.90
N THR A 55 -9.30 -11.26 -2.34
CA THR A 55 -8.39 -12.16 -1.63
C THR A 55 -7.11 -12.34 -2.44
N CYS A 56 -6.03 -12.67 -1.77
CA CYS A 56 -4.79 -13.08 -2.42
C CYS A 56 -4.20 -14.30 -1.70
N PRO A 57 -3.44 -15.16 -2.42
CA PRO A 57 -2.89 -16.40 -1.83
C PRO A 57 -1.95 -16.17 -0.65
N GLN A 58 -1.34 -14.98 -0.56
CA GLN A 58 -0.36 -14.61 0.45
C GLN A 58 -0.97 -14.18 1.79
N PHE A 59 -2.29 -14.04 1.87
CA PHE A 59 -2.96 -13.59 3.09
C PHE A 59 -4.26 -14.38 3.36
N SER A 60 -4.40 -14.87 4.58
CA SER A 60 -5.59 -15.63 5.00
C SER A 60 -6.77 -14.70 5.28
N GLY A 61 -7.35 -14.11 4.25
CA GLY A 61 -8.52 -13.23 4.39
C GLY A 61 -8.60 -12.21 3.27
N ALA A 62 -9.57 -11.30 3.37
CA ALA A 62 -9.73 -10.25 2.39
C ALA A 62 -8.67 -9.16 2.56
N VAL A 63 -8.04 -8.75 1.47
CA VAL A 63 -7.12 -7.60 1.42
C VAL A 63 -7.83 -6.31 1.02
N ALA A 64 -9.00 -6.42 0.40
CA ALA A 64 -9.87 -5.29 0.07
C ALA A 64 -11.33 -5.77 -0.01
N GLY A 65 -12.26 -4.85 -0.06
CA GLY A 65 -13.63 -5.17 -0.34
C GLY A 65 -14.56 -3.98 -0.29
N GLY A 66 -15.75 -4.15 -0.85
CA GLY A 66 -16.72 -3.09 -0.99
C GLY A 66 -18.08 -3.57 -1.46
N GLY A 67 -18.84 -2.65 -2.04
CA GLY A 67 -20.14 -2.94 -2.59
C GLY A 67 -20.91 -1.70 -3.02
N ARG A 68 -22.11 -1.91 -3.53
CA ARG A 68 -23.03 -0.87 -3.97
C ARG A 68 -23.85 -0.34 -2.78
N TYR A 69 -24.01 1.00 -2.69
CA TYR A 69 -24.71 1.66 -1.59
C TYR A 69 -25.46 2.92 -2.03
N ASP A 70 -26.46 2.77 -2.86
CA ASP A 70 -27.21 3.86 -3.52
C ASP A 70 -27.87 4.86 -2.58
N ASN A 71 -28.18 4.45 -1.35
CA ASN A 71 -28.91 5.31 -0.41
C ASN A 71 -28.02 6.17 0.48
N MET A 72 -26.72 5.93 0.53
CA MET A 72 -25.83 6.63 1.46
C MET A 72 -25.58 8.07 1.03
N VAL A 73 -25.17 8.27 -0.22
CA VAL A 73 -24.86 9.59 -0.77
C VAL A 73 -26.12 10.45 -0.86
N GLY A 74 -27.23 9.85 -1.25
CA GLY A 74 -28.51 10.52 -1.38
C GLY A 74 -29.06 11.12 -0.09
N LYS A 75 -28.73 10.53 1.08
CA LYS A 75 -29.13 11.09 2.38
C LYS A 75 -28.56 12.49 2.64
N PHE A 76 -27.39 12.79 2.10
CA PHE A 76 -26.74 14.10 2.23
C PHE A 76 -27.19 15.10 1.17
N LEU A 77 -27.55 14.61 -0.02
CA LEU A 77 -27.89 15.44 -1.16
C LEU A 77 -29.40 15.67 -1.36
N GLY A 78 -30.24 14.89 -0.66
CA GLY A 78 -31.70 14.96 -0.82
C GLY A 78 -32.21 14.35 -2.15
N VAL A 79 -31.35 13.65 -2.90
CA VAL A 79 -31.65 12.98 -4.17
C VAL A 79 -31.03 11.60 -4.20
N GLN A 80 -31.62 10.67 -4.92
CA GLN A 80 -31.06 9.32 -5.04
C GLN A 80 -29.79 9.33 -5.92
N VAL A 81 -28.69 8.83 -5.39
CA VAL A 81 -27.40 8.77 -6.09
C VAL A 81 -26.86 7.36 -6.03
N PRO A 82 -26.86 6.61 -7.16
CA PRO A 82 -26.19 5.31 -7.22
C PRO A 82 -24.70 5.45 -6.90
N ALA A 83 -24.20 4.61 -6.00
CA ALA A 83 -22.81 4.64 -5.60
C ALA A 83 -22.26 3.24 -5.36
N VAL A 84 -20.99 3.06 -5.70
CA VAL A 84 -20.19 1.89 -5.38
C VAL A 84 -18.86 2.35 -4.80
N GLY A 85 -18.34 1.66 -3.83
CA GLY A 85 -17.05 1.97 -3.25
C GLY A 85 -16.40 0.77 -2.61
N PHE A 86 -15.14 0.93 -2.25
CA PHE A 86 -14.35 -0.10 -1.62
C PHE A 86 -13.31 0.49 -0.68
N SER A 87 -12.78 -0.35 0.18
CA SER A 87 -11.61 -0.06 1.02
C SER A 87 -10.52 -1.08 0.79
N ILE A 88 -9.29 -0.66 0.94
CA ILE A 88 -8.09 -1.51 0.87
C ILE A 88 -7.52 -1.61 2.28
N GLY A 89 -7.20 -2.83 2.72
CA GLY A 89 -6.48 -3.07 3.97
C GLY A 89 -5.01 -2.68 3.82
N PHE A 90 -4.68 -1.43 4.13
CA PHE A 90 -3.35 -0.85 3.91
C PHE A 90 -2.25 -1.72 4.55
N GLU A 91 -2.38 -2.05 5.83
CA GLU A 91 -1.39 -2.86 6.56
C GLU A 91 -1.23 -4.26 5.95
N ARG A 92 -2.33 -4.84 5.47
CA ARG A 92 -2.32 -6.18 4.85
C ARG A 92 -1.54 -6.18 3.55
N VAL A 93 -1.82 -5.20 2.68
CA VAL A 93 -1.11 -5.07 1.39
C VAL A 93 0.35 -4.71 1.62
N CYS A 94 0.65 -3.78 2.51
CA CYS A 94 2.03 -3.43 2.87
C CYS A 94 2.79 -4.63 3.46
N GLY A 95 2.16 -5.41 4.34
CA GLY A 95 2.77 -6.62 4.89
C GLY A 95 3.16 -7.62 3.81
N ILE A 96 2.25 -7.91 2.88
CA ILE A 96 2.51 -8.80 1.74
C ILE A 96 3.67 -8.29 0.88
N LEU A 97 3.70 -7.00 0.57
CA LEU A 97 4.77 -6.41 -0.24
C LEU A 97 6.12 -6.48 0.46
N LEU A 98 6.17 -6.22 1.77
CA LEU A 98 7.39 -6.33 2.58
C LEU A 98 7.92 -7.78 2.63
N GLU A 99 7.03 -8.77 2.83
CA GLU A 99 7.40 -10.18 2.83
C GLU A 99 7.95 -10.64 1.46
N GLN A 100 7.46 -10.05 0.37
CA GLN A 100 7.96 -10.29 -0.98
C GLN A 100 9.26 -9.53 -1.31
N GLY A 101 9.77 -8.72 -0.39
CA GLY A 101 10.96 -7.89 -0.63
C GLY A 101 10.74 -6.80 -1.68
N TYR A 102 9.49 -6.34 -1.86
CA TYR A 102 9.16 -5.31 -2.84
C TYR A 102 9.92 -4.02 -2.56
N GLN A 103 10.65 -3.55 -3.58
CA GLN A 103 11.37 -2.29 -3.53
C GLN A 103 10.54 -1.21 -4.23
N ILE A 104 10.31 -0.08 -3.54
CA ILE A 104 9.59 1.04 -4.11
C ILE A 104 10.44 1.63 -5.25
N PRO A 105 9.94 1.66 -6.51
CA PRO A 105 10.68 2.25 -7.62
C PRO A 105 11.04 3.70 -7.33
N GLY A 106 12.31 4.07 -7.55
CA GLY A 106 12.81 5.42 -7.28
C GLY A 106 12.99 5.77 -5.79
N ALA A 107 12.86 4.81 -4.89
CA ALA A 107 13.19 5.03 -3.48
C ALA A 107 14.68 5.34 -3.34
N LYS A 108 14.99 6.50 -2.74
CA LYS A 108 16.37 6.89 -2.46
C LYS A 108 16.98 6.00 -1.38
N GLN A 109 18.21 5.57 -1.59
CA GLN A 109 18.96 4.81 -0.57
C GLN A 109 19.11 5.64 0.70
N LYS A 110 18.94 4.99 1.86
CA LYS A 110 19.09 5.63 3.17
C LYS A 110 20.55 5.68 3.55
N ILE A 111 21.09 6.88 3.81
CA ILE A 111 22.45 7.09 4.28
C ILE A 111 22.48 7.93 5.56
N ALA A 112 23.54 7.79 6.35
CA ALA A 112 23.82 8.65 7.49
C ALA A 112 24.85 9.72 7.11
N LEU A 113 24.56 11.00 7.39
CA LEU A 113 25.59 12.05 7.38
C LEU A 113 26.13 12.18 8.81
N LEU A 114 27.40 11.82 9.02
CA LEU A 114 28.05 11.85 10.31
C LEU A 114 28.84 13.16 10.45
N TYR A 115 28.62 13.88 11.57
CA TYR A 115 29.30 15.14 11.87
C TYR A 115 30.04 15.09 13.19
N GLY A 116 31.19 15.75 13.27
CA GLY A 116 32.02 15.87 14.47
C GLY A 116 31.40 16.81 15.52
N LYS A 117 31.91 16.74 16.75
CA LYS A 117 31.39 17.51 17.90
C LYS A 117 31.47 19.02 17.67
N ASP A 118 32.51 19.50 16.98
CA ASP A 118 32.80 20.92 16.75
C ASP A 118 32.39 21.36 15.31
N ALA A 119 31.54 20.59 14.63
CA ALA A 119 31.12 20.91 13.28
C ALA A 119 30.21 22.15 13.26
N ASP A 120 30.42 23.03 12.28
CA ASP A 120 29.45 24.08 11.96
C ASP A 120 28.14 23.44 11.49
N PHE A 121 27.10 23.62 12.28
CA PHE A 121 25.81 22.97 11.98
C PHE A 121 25.14 23.54 10.74
N THR A 122 25.43 24.78 10.37
CA THR A 122 24.96 25.38 9.11
C THR A 122 25.55 24.64 7.91
N ALA A 123 26.88 24.37 7.98
CA ALA A 123 27.55 23.57 6.95
C ALA A 123 27.02 22.12 6.90
N VAL A 124 26.73 21.51 8.06
CA VAL A 124 26.13 20.17 8.15
C VAL A 124 24.78 20.13 7.46
N LEU A 125 23.90 21.09 7.73
CA LEU A 125 22.58 21.16 7.12
C LEU A 125 22.63 21.43 5.61
N SER A 126 23.54 22.30 5.19
CA SER A 126 23.76 22.58 3.75
C SER A 126 24.22 21.33 3.01
N ARG A 127 25.17 20.58 3.59
CA ARG A 127 25.61 19.30 3.00
C ARG A 127 24.50 18.26 3.00
N ALA A 128 23.72 18.17 4.07
CA ALA A 128 22.56 17.26 4.11
C ALA A 128 21.53 17.61 3.03
N ALA A 129 21.28 18.89 2.78
CA ALA A 129 20.39 19.34 1.72
C ALA A 129 20.88 18.89 0.33
N ALA A 130 22.15 19.09 0.03
CA ALA A 130 22.76 18.64 -1.22
C ALA A 130 22.67 17.12 -1.39
N LEU A 131 22.98 16.34 -0.36
CA LEU A 131 22.89 14.88 -0.41
C LEU A 131 21.46 14.37 -0.57
N ARG A 132 20.44 15.11 -0.09
CA ARG A 132 19.02 14.76 -0.24
C ARG A 132 18.51 14.79 -1.67
N GLU A 133 19.22 15.41 -2.58
CA GLU A 133 18.92 15.31 -4.02
C GLU A 133 19.00 13.85 -4.49
N THR A 134 19.94 13.06 -3.93
CA THR A 134 20.23 11.68 -4.37
C THR A 134 19.80 10.65 -3.33
N TYR A 135 19.90 10.95 -2.02
CA TYR A 135 19.74 10.00 -0.93
C TYR A 135 18.65 10.40 0.06
N ASN A 136 18.18 9.44 0.85
CA ASN A 136 17.40 9.70 2.07
C ASN A 136 18.40 9.87 3.23
N VAL A 137 18.62 11.11 3.68
CA VAL A 137 19.72 11.45 4.59
C VAL A 137 19.24 11.62 6.03
N THR A 138 19.80 10.84 6.93
CA THR A 138 19.70 11.04 8.39
C THR A 138 20.98 11.67 8.91
N VAL A 139 20.87 12.82 9.57
CA VAL A 139 22.03 13.52 10.15
C VAL A 139 22.26 13.03 11.57
N LEU A 140 23.47 12.55 11.89
CA LEU A 140 23.81 11.94 13.17
C LEU A 140 25.18 12.42 13.67
N PRO A 141 25.37 12.59 14.99
CA PRO A 141 26.71 12.86 15.54
C PRO A 141 27.61 11.63 15.37
N GLN A 142 28.87 11.88 15.04
CA GLN A 142 29.88 10.84 14.98
C GLN A 142 30.24 10.34 16.38
N GLY A 143 30.10 9.05 16.59
CA GLY A 143 30.45 8.41 17.85
C GLY A 143 31.95 8.16 18.02
N LYS A 144 32.41 8.01 19.26
CA LYS A 144 33.82 7.73 19.58
C LYS A 144 34.36 6.45 18.92
N LYS A 145 33.51 5.43 18.70
CA LYS A 145 33.86 4.14 18.07
C LYS A 145 33.19 4.05 16.71
N LEU A 146 33.77 4.74 15.72
CA LEU A 146 33.19 4.84 14.38
C LEU A 146 32.86 3.48 13.76
N GLY A 147 33.76 2.51 13.82
CA GLY A 147 33.51 1.18 13.25
C GLY A 147 32.27 0.48 13.82
N LYS A 148 32.08 0.60 15.17
CA LYS A 148 30.86 0.06 15.81
C LYS A 148 29.60 0.80 15.33
N GLN A 149 29.69 2.13 15.18
CA GLN A 149 28.56 2.95 14.70
C GLN A 149 28.19 2.58 13.26
N LEU A 150 29.17 2.40 12.37
CA LEU A 150 28.92 2.00 10.99
C LEU A 150 28.23 0.64 10.92
N GLY A 151 28.71 -0.37 11.67
CA GLY A 151 28.04 -1.67 11.72
C GLY A 151 26.61 -1.62 12.27
N GLN A 152 26.32 -0.71 13.21
CA GLN A 152 24.96 -0.49 13.72
C GLN A 152 24.06 0.17 12.65
N LEU A 153 24.60 1.11 11.87
CA LEU A 153 23.88 1.75 10.78
C LEU A 153 23.56 0.74 9.67
N GLU A 154 24.51 -0.10 9.28
CA GLU A 154 24.31 -1.16 8.32
C GLU A 154 23.20 -2.12 8.79
N ALA A 155 23.27 -2.59 10.03
CA ALA A 155 22.24 -3.43 10.64
C ALA A 155 20.86 -2.75 10.74
N ALA A 156 20.82 -1.40 10.80
CA ALA A 156 19.60 -0.61 10.78
C ALA A 156 19.10 -0.25 9.35
N GLY A 157 19.66 -0.88 8.33
CA GLY A 157 19.24 -0.74 6.94
C GLY A 157 19.72 0.54 6.24
N PHE A 158 20.80 1.16 6.74
CA PHE A 158 21.47 2.22 5.97
C PHE A 158 22.35 1.60 4.90
N ALA A 159 22.32 2.16 3.70
CA ALA A 159 23.15 1.73 2.58
C ALA A 159 24.59 2.28 2.66
N GLY A 160 24.81 3.32 3.48
CA GLY A 160 26.12 3.93 3.57
C GLY A 160 26.17 5.09 4.55
N ALA A 161 27.35 5.71 4.64
CA ALA A 161 27.58 6.91 5.44
C ALA A 161 28.39 7.96 4.67
N ALA A 162 28.03 9.23 4.85
CA ALA A 162 28.77 10.41 4.43
C ALA A 162 29.41 11.09 5.65
N PHE A 163 30.49 11.82 5.40
CA PHE A 163 31.24 12.54 6.42
C PHE A 163 31.40 14.01 6.03
N MET A 164 31.62 14.90 6.98
CA MET A 164 31.79 16.32 6.71
C MET A 164 33.12 16.65 6.01
N ASP A 165 34.13 15.84 6.22
CA ASP A 165 35.49 15.98 5.71
C ASP A 165 35.76 15.19 4.40
N LYS A 166 34.74 14.51 3.84
CA LYS A 166 34.86 13.69 2.65
C LYS A 166 33.74 13.97 1.68
N ASP A 167 34.04 14.11 0.41
CA ASP A 167 33.04 14.33 -0.63
C ASP A 167 32.25 13.06 -0.97
N GLU A 168 32.88 11.91 -0.86
CA GLU A 168 32.29 10.64 -1.23
C GLU A 168 31.41 10.04 -0.13
N VAL A 169 30.34 9.38 -0.55
CA VAL A 169 29.51 8.54 0.32
C VAL A 169 30.12 7.15 0.36
N LYS A 170 30.48 6.69 1.55
CA LYS A 170 30.93 5.31 1.76
C LYS A 170 29.72 4.39 1.81
N ILE A 171 29.59 3.51 0.83
CA ILE A 171 28.59 2.44 0.79
C ILE A 171 29.10 1.23 1.62
N PHE A 172 28.17 0.57 2.33
CA PHE A 172 28.46 -0.61 3.16
C PHE A 172 28.46 -1.89 2.34
#